data_65fcf9941bd180ccec15c5aebe697a2e
#
_entry.id   65fcf9941bd180ccec15c5aebe697a2e
#
_cell.length_a   1.000
_cell.length_b   1.000
_cell.length_c   1.000
_cell.angle_alpha   90.00
_cell.angle_beta   90.00
_cell.angle_gamma   90.00
#
_symmetry.space_group_name_H-M   'P 1'
#
loop_
_entity.id
_entity.type
_entity.pdbx_description
1 polymer ?
#
loop_
_entity_poly.entity_id
_entity_poly.type
_entity_poly.pdbx_seq_one_letter_code
_entity_poly.pdbx_strand_id
1 'polypeptide(L)'
;MCMVQIDRRKSLWLIISLATALAFILTACGTNSGSSSTSTGTTPVPISTSTPNSYGCPSNAVVGTTSTQANVVLKMSNSNSAVNAHQGDVIEIQLPFGQLWNGPTTSQGVLQLQTPYGYASQTANACIWRFTASGTGTSQLNFYGRAMCKKGQLCPQYVVSVPFSIHVK
;
A
#
# COMPACT_ATOMS: atom_id res chain seq x y z
N MET A 1 40.72 34.52 19.18
CA MET A 1 41.39 33.53 18.33
C MET A 1 40.84 32.17 18.72
N CYS A 2 39.89 31.67 17.97
CA CYS A 2 39.28 30.34 18.19
C CYS A 2 39.90 29.36 17.17
N MET A 3 40.74 28.44 17.65
CA MET A 3 41.33 27.39 16.81
C MET A 3 40.27 26.29 16.57
N VAL A 4 39.83 26.15 15.32
CA VAL A 4 39.02 25.04 14.88
C VAL A 4 39.95 23.83 14.67
N GLN A 5 39.89 22.86 15.57
CA GLN A 5 40.55 21.56 15.38
C GLN A 5 39.73 20.74 14.38
N ILE A 6 40.25 20.60 13.19
CA ILE A 6 39.69 19.69 12.16
C ILE A 6 40.15 18.26 12.49
N ASP A 7 39.22 17.42 12.84
CA ASP A 7 39.42 15.99 13.18
C ASP A 7 39.87 15.22 11.93
N ARG A 8 41.17 14.98 11.79
CA ARG A 8 41.81 14.28 10.67
C ARG A 8 41.35 12.84 10.46
N ARG A 9 40.65 12.26 11.44
CA ARG A 9 40.22 10.85 11.34
C ARG A 9 38.98 10.66 10.45
N LYS A 10 38.10 11.66 10.33
CA LYS A 10 36.89 11.59 9.50
C LYS A 10 37.17 11.74 8.01
N SER A 11 38.27 12.42 7.64
CA SER A 11 38.63 12.67 6.24
C SER A 11 39.22 11.41 5.54
N LEU A 12 39.80 10.49 6.32
CA LEU A 12 40.45 9.30 5.76
C LEU A 12 39.41 8.24 5.29
N TRP A 13 38.26 8.17 5.94
CA TRP A 13 37.19 7.24 5.58
C TRP A 13 36.44 7.62 4.30
N LEU A 14 36.33 8.92 4.01
CA LEU A 14 35.69 9.43 2.79
C LEU A 14 36.50 9.13 1.51
N ILE A 15 37.82 9.06 1.61
CA ILE A 15 38.70 8.83 0.44
C ILE A 15 38.71 7.35 0.07
N ILE A 16 38.60 6.44 1.04
CA ILE A 16 38.57 4.98 0.79
C ILE A 16 37.25 4.53 0.15
N SER A 17 36.13 5.21 0.45
CA SER A 17 34.81 4.88 -0.12
C SER A 17 34.68 5.26 -1.60
N LEU A 18 35.48 6.20 -2.10
CA LEU A 18 35.39 6.65 -3.50
C LEU A 18 36.19 5.77 -4.47
N ALA A 19 37.17 5.04 -3.98
CA ALA A 19 38.04 4.19 -4.82
C ALA A 19 37.45 2.82 -5.18
N THR A 20 36.43 2.35 -4.46
CA THR A 20 35.80 1.04 -4.69
C THR A 20 34.60 1.07 -5.65
N ALA A 21 34.10 2.23 -6.03
CA ALA A 21 32.93 2.37 -6.91
C ALA A 21 33.27 2.28 -8.41
N LEU A 22 34.54 2.26 -8.82
CA LEU A 22 34.94 2.34 -10.23
C LEU A 22 35.30 0.99 -10.90
N ALA A 23 35.18 -0.15 -10.22
CA ALA A 23 35.65 -1.44 -10.70
C ALA A 23 34.57 -2.41 -11.23
N PHE A 24 33.29 -2.01 -11.32
CA PHE A 24 32.20 -2.92 -11.72
C PHE A 24 31.47 -2.59 -13.04
N ILE A 25 32.06 -1.80 -13.91
CA ILE A 25 31.45 -1.54 -15.22
C ILE A 25 32.35 -2.09 -16.33
N LEU A 26 32.44 -3.40 -16.50
CA LEU A 26 32.94 -4.03 -17.72
C LEU A 26 32.75 -5.56 -17.65
N THR A 27 31.50 -6.04 -17.83
CA THR A 27 31.27 -7.38 -18.41
C THR A 27 29.75 -7.55 -18.62
N ALA A 28 29.25 -7.27 -19.80
CA ALA A 28 28.13 -7.98 -20.43
C ALA A 28 27.91 -7.44 -21.86
N CYS A 29 28.83 -7.75 -22.79
CA CYS A 29 28.51 -7.84 -24.19
C CYS A 29 28.22 -9.33 -24.46
N GLY A 30 26.95 -9.68 -24.50
CA GLY A 30 26.45 -10.96 -24.99
C GLY A 30 25.61 -10.70 -26.24
N THR A 31 26.23 -10.84 -27.40
CA THR A 31 25.59 -10.92 -28.71
C THR A 31 24.69 -12.15 -28.75
N ASN A 32 23.40 -11.99 -28.98
CA ASN A 32 22.58 -13.02 -29.61
C ASN A 32 21.71 -12.39 -30.70
N SER A 33 22.17 -12.59 -31.93
CA SER A 33 21.38 -12.44 -33.14
C SER A 33 20.32 -13.55 -33.18
N GLY A 34 19.09 -13.19 -33.44
CA GLY A 34 18.05 -14.20 -33.67
C GLY A 34 16.67 -13.59 -33.90
N SER A 35 16.35 -13.31 -35.18
CA SER A 35 15.03 -13.39 -35.80
C SER A 35 13.87 -12.57 -35.26
N SER A 36 13.54 -11.58 -36.09
CA SER A 36 12.23 -10.94 -36.25
C SER A 36 11.07 -11.93 -36.22
N SER A 37 10.13 -11.66 -35.33
CA SER A 37 8.70 -11.90 -35.59
C SER A 37 7.88 -10.86 -34.81
N THR A 38 7.37 -9.92 -35.60
CA THR A 38 6.34 -8.95 -35.25
C THR A 38 5.09 -9.72 -34.82
N SER A 39 4.78 -9.72 -33.54
CA SER A 39 3.42 -9.97 -33.04
C SER A 39 3.14 -8.99 -31.94
N THR A 40 2.45 -7.92 -32.27
CA THR A 40 1.72 -7.04 -31.38
C THR A 40 0.62 -7.85 -30.69
N GLY A 41 1.01 -8.65 -29.74
CA GLY A 41 0.10 -9.32 -28.81
C GLY A 41 0.15 -8.56 -27.51
N THR A 42 -0.71 -7.57 -27.34
CA THR A 42 -1.04 -7.02 -26.02
C THR A 42 -1.72 -8.15 -25.27
N THR A 43 -0.94 -8.92 -24.52
CA THR A 43 -1.46 -9.91 -23.59
C THR A 43 -2.24 -9.13 -22.53
N PRO A 44 -3.58 -9.30 -22.42
CA PRO A 44 -4.30 -8.68 -21.33
C PRO A 44 -3.75 -9.28 -20.03
N VAL A 45 -3.14 -8.43 -19.21
CA VAL A 45 -2.80 -8.78 -17.84
C VAL A 45 -4.10 -9.29 -17.19
N PRO A 46 -4.14 -10.50 -16.67
CA PRO A 46 -5.33 -11.00 -15.99
C PRO A 46 -5.59 -10.07 -14.80
N ILE A 47 -6.58 -9.21 -14.95
CA ILE A 47 -7.17 -8.50 -13.83
C ILE A 47 -7.78 -9.61 -12.97
N SER A 48 -7.16 -9.92 -11.84
CA SER A 48 -7.74 -10.80 -10.84
C SER A 48 -9.00 -10.12 -10.34
N THR A 49 -10.11 -10.34 -11.02
CA THR A 49 -11.45 -9.96 -10.58
C THR A 49 -11.83 -10.91 -9.46
N SER A 50 -11.34 -10.62 -8.24
CA SER A 50 -11.95 -11.20 -7.06
C SER A 50 -13.40 -10.74 -7.06
N THR A 51 -14.34 -11.69 -7.20
CA THR A 51 -15.78 -11.39 -7.12
C THR A 51 -16.03 -10.81 -5.72
N PRO A 52 -16.50 -9.57 -5.60
CA PRO A 52 -16.79 -8.97 -4.31
C PRO A 52 -17.82 -9.82 -3.56
N ASN A 53 -17.66 -9.93 -2.25
CA ASN A 53 -18.67 -10.62 -1.44
C ASN A 53 -19.99 -9.84 -1.38
N SER A 54 -21.02 -10.43 -0.79
CA SER A 54 -22.36 -9.83 -0.68
C SER A 54 -22.39 -8.50 0.10
N TYR A 55 -21.33 -8.17 0.84
CA TYR A 55 -21.17 -6.92 1.60
C TYR A 55 -20.49 -5.82 0.77
N GLY A 56 -19.93 -6.15 -0.40
CA GLY A 56 -19.17 -5.23 -1.25
C GLY A 56 -17.67 -5.19 -0.94
N CYS A 57 -17.18 -6.08 -0.07
CA CYS A 57 -15.76 -6.17 0.24
C CYS A 57 -15.02 -7.00 -0.82
N PRO A 58 -13.77 -6.65 -1.19
CA PRO A 58 -13.04 -7.35 -2.24
C PRO A 58 -12.64 -8.77 -1.86
N SER A 59 -12.48 -9.08 -0.59
CA SER A 59 -12.19 -10.42 -0.11
C SER A 59 -13.46 -11.19 0.23
N ASN A 60 -13.48 -12.50 -0.07
CA ASN A 60 -14.55 -13.41 0.36
C ASN A 60 -14.46 -13.78 1.84
N ALA A 61 -13.38 -13.40 2.52
CA ALA A 61 -13.22 -13.67 3.94
C ALA A 61 -14.23 -12.87 4.76
N VAL A 62 -14.88 -13.55 5.72
CA VAL A 62 -15.75 -12.93 6.72
C VAL A 62 -15.17 -13.26 8.08
N VAL A 63 -14.89 -12.24 8.87
CA VAL A 63 -14.28 -12.39 10.20
C VAL A 63 -15.25 -11.87 11.26
N GLY A 64 -15.58 -12.72 12.21
CA GLY A 64 -16.46 -12.36 13.34
C GLY A 64 -15.75 -11.45 14.34
N THR A 65 -14.53 -11.84 14.77
CA THR A 65 -13.70 -11.08 15.71
C THR A 65 -12.27 -11.10 15.24
N THR A 66 -11.55 -9.97 15.36
CA THR A 66 -10.11 -9.91 15.12
C THR A 66 -9.35 -10.30 16.38
N SER A 67 -8.31 -11.12 16.23
CA SER A 67 -7.48 -11.61 17.36
C SER A 67 -6.62 -10.52 18.00
N THR A 68 -6.31 -9.47 17.25
CA THR A 68 -5.45 -8.38 17.71
C THR A 68 -6.20 -7.06 17.63
N GLN A 69 -6.24 -6.33 18.74
CA GLN A 69 -6.82 -4.99 18.76
C GLN A 69 -5.98 -4.03 17.92
N ALA A 70 -6.64 -3.17 17.12
CA ALA A 70 -5.96 -2.11 16.40
C ALA A 70 -5.63 -0.94 17.36
N ASN A 71 -4.44 -0.35 17.19
CA ASN A 71 -4.02 0.84 17.94
C ASN A 71 -4.70 2.10 17.39
N VAL A 72 -4.88 2.14 16.06
CA VAL A 72 -5.51 3.25 15.34
C VAL A 72 -6.61 2.70 14.46
N VAL A 73 -7.84 3.21 14.64
CA VAL A 73 -9.00 2.84 13.82
C VAL A 73 -9.45 4.06 13.03
N LEU A 74 -9.50 3.93 11.69
CA LEU A 74 -9.89 4.98 10.77
C LEU A 74 -11.17 4.60 10.03
N LYS A 75 -12.08 5.57 9.91
CA LYS A 75 -13.36 5.46 9.21
C LYS A 75 -13.43 6.50 8.10
N MET A 76 -14.46 6.45 7.25
CA MET A 76 -14.69 7.48 6.23
C MET A 76 -14.67 8.91 6.78
N SER A 77 -15.11 9.12 8.01
CA SER A 77 -15.09 10.44 8.68
C SER A 77 -13.66 10.98 8.91
N ASN A 78 -12.65 10.13 8.89
CA ASN A 78 -11.24 10.50 8.99
C ASN A 78 -10.58 10.76 7.63
N SER A 79 -11.35 10.66 6.53
CA SER A 79 -10.85 10.95 5.19
C SER A 79 -10.38 12.41 5.09
N ASN A 80 -9.32 12.63 4.29
CA ASN A 80 -8.67 13.93 4.11
C ASN A 80 -8.01 14.52 5.38
N SER A 81 -7.92 13.75 6.47
CA SER A 81 -7.23 14.16 7.69
C SER A 81 -5.87 13.46 7.79
N ALA A 82 -4.87 14.17 8.32
CA ALA A 82 -3.61 13.55 8.70
C ALA A 82 -3.76 12.84 10.05
N VAL A 83 -3.36 11.57 10.09
CA VAL A 83 -3.44 10.74 11.30
C VAL A 83 -2.04 10.35 11.73
N ASN A 84 -1.76 10.49 13.01
CA ASN A 84 -0.49 10.07 13.60
C ASN A 84 -0.58 8.63 14.10
N ALA A 85 0.49 7.88 13.91
CA ALA A 85 0.72 6.55 14.46
C ALA A 85 2.17 6.43 14.92
N HIS A 86 2.49 5.37 15.66
CA HIS A 86 3.85 5.03 16.05
C HIS A 86 4.30 3.77 15.32
N GLN A 87 5.61 3.61 15.21
CA GLN A 87 6.19 2.38 14.66
C GLN A 87 5.73 1.18 15.50
N GLY A 88 5.28 0.13 14.84
CA GLY A 88 4.70 -1.07 15.47
C GLY A 88 3.18 -1.02 15.64
N ASP A 89 2.54 0.14 15.50
CA ASP A 89 1.08 0.25 15.59
C ASP A 89 0.38 -0.55 14.51
N VAL A 90 -0.76 -1.14 14.88
CA VAL A 90 -1.72 -1.73 13.97
C VAL A 90 -2.79 -0.69 13.64
N ILE A 91 -2.88 -0.34 12.35
CA ILE A 91 -3.82 0.63 11.80
C ILE A 91 -4.91 -0.13 11.08
N GLU A 92 -6.17 0.08 11.46
CA GLU A 92 -7.34 -0.56 10.87
C GLU A 92 -8.20 0.47 10.14
N ILE A 93 -8.44 0.25 8.86
CA ILE A 93 -9.34 1.05 8.04
C ILE A 93 -10.69 0.33 7.96
N GLN A 94 -11.76 0.99 8.38
CA GLN A 94 -13.14 0.50 8.39
C GLN A 94 -13.98 1.27 7.37
N LEU A 95 -14.35 0.63 6.27
CA LEU A 95 -15.21 1.21 5.24
C LEU A 95 -16.60 0.55 5.28
N PRO A 96 -17.69 1.31 5.35
CA PRO A 96 -19.03 0.78 5.60
C PRO A 96 -19.47 -0.16 4.47
N PHE A 97 -20.32 -1.14 4.80
CA PHE A 97 -20.97 -1.99 3.81
C PHE A 97 -21.89 -1.19 2.86
N GLY A 98 -22.30 -1.79 1.77
CA GLY A 98 -23.23 -1.20 0.81
C GLY A 98 -22.57 -0.52 -0.38
N GLN A 99 -21.24 -0.56 -0.48
CA GLN A 99 -20.47 -0.13 -1.64
C GLN A 99 -19.50 -1.22 -2.07
N LEU A 100 -19.21 -1.29 -3.36
CA LEU A 100 -18.11 -2.11 -3.88
C LEU A 100 -16.81 -1.38 -3.62
N TRP A 101 -16.10 -1.79 -2.59
CA TRP A 101 -14.84 -1.20 -2.20
C TRP A 101 -13.66 -1.77 -2.98
N ASN A 102 -12.73 -0.89 -3.32
CA ASN A 102 -11.41 -1.20 -3.84
C ASN A 102 -10.38 -0.41 -3.04
N GLY A 103 -9.29 -1.04 -2.67
CA GLY A 103 -8.24 -0.44 -1.85
C GLY A 103 -6.88 -1.08 -2.13
N PRO A 104 -5.86 -0.72 -1.36
CA PRO A 104 -4.52 -1.29 -1.50
C PRO A 104 -4.52 -2.82 -1.40
N THR A 105 -3.80 -3.46 -2.32
CA THR A 105 -3.53 -4.91 -2.36
C THR A 105 -2.08 -5.24 -2.00
N THR A 106 -1.26 -4.22 -1.80
CA THR A 106 0.15 -4.31 -1.43
C THR A 106 0.46 -3.29 -0.32
N SER A 107 1.60 -3.46 0.34
CA SER A 107 2.11 -2.50 1.31
C SER A 107 2.35 -1.12 0.68
N GLN A 108 2.17 -0.06 1.47
CA GLN A 108 2.23 1.33 1.03
C GLN A 108 3.24 2.12 1.87
N GLY A 109 4.41 2.40 1.29
CA GLY A 109 5.46 3.14 1.99
C GLY A 109 5.88 2.44 3.29
N VAL A 110 5.69 3.13 4.42
CA VAL A 110 6.03 2.60 5.76
C VAL A 110 4.92 1.73 6.38
N LEU A 111 3.85 1.44 5.63
CA LEU A 111 2.73 0.62 6.09
C LEU A 111 2.74 -0.74 5.40
N GLN A 112 2.90 -1.79 6.19
CA GLN A 112 2.85 -3.17 5.73
C GLN A 112 1.42 -3.70 5.79
N LEU A 113 0.85 -4.07 4.63
CA LEU A 113 -0.50 -4.62 4.53
C LEU A 113 -0.55 -6.03 5.14
N GLN A 114 -1.53 -6.27 6.01
CA GLN A 114 -1.81 -7.57 6.60
C GLN A 114 -2.79 -8.37 5.72
N THR A 115 -2.67 -9.69 5.76
CA THR A 115 -3.59 -10.62 5.10
C THR A 115 -4.47 -11.33 6.12
N PRO A 116 -5.75 -11.59 5.81
CA PRO A 116 -6.49 -11.15 4.62
C PRO A 116 -6.76 -9.63 4.65
N TYR A 117 -6.81 -8.99 3.49
CA TYR A 117 -7.17 -7.59 3.37
C TYR A 117 -8.52 -7.42 2.67
N GLY A 118 -9.22 -6.34 2.95
CA GLY A 118 -10.53 -6.04 2.35
C GLY A 118 -11.58 -7.09 2.71
N TYR A 119 -11.51 -7.67 3.89
CA TYR A 119 -12.46 -8.67 4.38
C TYR A 119 -13.66 -8.03 5.08
N ALA A 120 -14.77 -8.76 5.14
CA ALA A 120 -15.96 -8.31 5.86
C ALA A 120 -15.84 -8.60 7.36
N SER A 121 -16.01 -7.58 8.20
CA SER A 121 -16.18 -7.72 9.64
C SER A 121 -17.63 -7.44 10.02
N GLN A 122 -18.33 -8.47 10.49
CA GLN A 122 -19.71 -8.32 10.95
C GLN A 122 -19.80 -7.48 12.24
N THR A 123 -18.81 -7.62 13.13
CA THR A 123 -18.76 -6.83 14.37
C THR A 123 -18.58 -5.35 14.10
N ALA A 124 -17.70 -4.98 13.16
CA ALA A 124 -17.48 -3.59 12.77
C ALA A 124 -18.51 -3.07 11.76
N ASN A 125 -19.31 -3.97 11.16
CA ASN A 125 -20.22 -3.68 10.05
C ASN A 125 -19.51 -2.96 8.89
N ALA A 126 -18.30 -3.43 8.52
CA ALA A 126 -17.41 -2.77 7.60
C ALA A 126 -16.48 -3.74 6.85
N CYS A 127 -16.00 -3.30 5.69
CA CYS A 127 -14.86 -3.88 5.02
C CYS A 127 -13.57 -3.39 5.68
N ILE A 128 -12.66 -4.31 5.98
CA ILE A 128 -11.49 -4.04 6.82
C ILE A 128 -10.19 -4.22 6.04
N TRP A 129 -9.32 -3.23 6.14
CA TRP A 129 -7.90 -3.34 5.79
C TRP A 129 -7.08 -3.05 7.04
N ARG A 130 -6.06 -3.87 7.28
CA ARG A 130 -5.15 -3.70 8.40
C ARG A 130 -3.73 -3.54 7.91
N PHE A 131 -3.02 -2.61 8.53
CA PHE A 131 -1.62 -2.33 8.24
C PHE A 131 -0.82 -2.34 9.54
N THR A 132 0.44 -2.77 9.47
CA THR A 132 1.41 -2.56 10.53
C THR A 132 2.34 -1.42 10.11
N ALA A 133 2.54 -0.44 10.99
CA ALA A 133 3.52 0.61 10.79
C ALA A 133 4.94 0.04 10.97
N SER A 134 5.65 -0.21 9.86
CA SER A 134 6.95 -0.88 9.84
C SER A 134 8.14 0.06 9.93
N GLY A 135 7.93 1.37 9.79
CA GLY A 135 8.97 2.40 9.85
C GLY A 135 8.39 3.78 10.04
N THR A 136 9.24 4.79 10.17
CA THR A 136 8.84 6.19 10.29
C THR A 136 8.68 6.85 8.92
N GLY A 137 7.77 7.82 8.81
CA GLY A 137 7.49 8.54 7.57
C GLY A 137 6.01 8.72 7.30
N THR A 138 5.65 9.11 6.08
CA THR A 138 4.27 9.36 5.68
C THR A 138 3.85 8.40 4.58
N SER A 139 2.68 7.78 4.73
CA SER A 139 2.04 6.94 3.72
C SER A 139 0.68 7.49 3.34
N GLN A 140 0.37 7.39 2.03
CA GLN A 140 -0.94 7.74 1.48
C GLN A 140 -1.69 6.47 1.11
N LEU A 141 -2.92 6.34 1.60
CA LEU A 141 -3.81 5.24 1.25
C LEU A 141 -5.03 5.81 0.51
N ASN A 142 -5.36 5.23 -0.62
CA ASN A 142 -6.54 5.62 -1.39
C ASN A 142 -7.49 4.43 -1.53
N PHE A 143 -8.75 4.67 -1.20
CA PHE A 143 -9.82 3.71 -1.36
C PHE A 143 -10.89 4.28 -2.28
N TYR A 144 -11.56 3.41 -3.02
CA TYR A 144 -12.60 3.79 -3.96
C TYR A 144 -13.84 2.95 -3.72
N GLY A 145 -14.97 3.61 -3.54
CA GLY A 145 -16.28 2.98 -3.40
C GLY A 145 -17.14 3.23 -4.62
N ARG A 146 -17.85 2.21 -5.08
CA ARG A 146 -18.84 2.28 -6.16
C ARG A 146 -20.17 1.76 -5.65
N ALA A 147 -21.28 2.17 -6.28
CA ALA A 147 -22.58 1.64 -5.94
C ALA A 147 -22.65 0.12 -6.13
N MET A 148 -23.25 -0.57 -5.17
CA MET A 148 -23.67 -1.96 -5.34
C MET A 148 -24.99 -2.00 -6.10
N CYS A 149 -24.98 -2.59 -7.30
CA CYS A 149 -26.15 -2.62 -8.15
C CYS A 149 -26.81 -4.01 -8.15
N LYS A 150 -28.13 -4.04 -8.06
CA LYS A 150 -28.90 -5.26 -8.25
C LYS A 150 -29.13 -5.47 -9.74
N LYS A 151 -29.10 -6.74 -10.17
CA LYS A 151 -29.37 -7.12 -11.56
C LYS A 151 -30.73 -6.55 -12.00
N GLY A 152 -30.76 -5.89 -13.16
CA GLY A 152 -31.98 -5.31 -13.73
C GLY A 152 -32.35 -3.91 -13.22
N GLN A 153 -31.56 -3.30 -12.35
CA GLN A 153 -31.79 -1.93 -11.89
C GLN A 153 -30.79 -0.96 -12.53
N LEU A 154 -31.20 0.31 -12.70
CA LEU A 154 -30.28 1.38 -13.10
C LEU A 154 -29.23 1.57 -11.99
N CYS A 155 -27.97 1.54 -12.39
CA CYS A 155 -26.85 1.67 -11.47
C CYS A 155 -26.34 3.11 -11.46
N PRO A 156 -26.26 3.77 -10.28
CA PRO A 156 -25.63 5.07 -10.17
C PRO A 156 -24.15 5.01 -10.59
N GLN A 157 -23.74 5.93 -11.45
CA GLN A 157 -22.38 6.01 -12.01
C GLN A 157 -21.47 6.94 -11.18
N TYR A 158 -21.46 6.78 -9.86
CA TYR A 158 -20.56 7.54 -9.01
C TYR A 158 -19.41 6.71 -8.46
N VAL A 159 -18.29 7.37 -8.19
CA VAL A 159 -17.16 6.83 -7.47
C VAL A 159 -16.87 7.74 -6.28
N VAL A 160 -16.84 7.16 -5.09
CA VAL A 160 -16.40 7.85 -3.88
C VAL A 160 -14.92 7.57 -3.70
N SER A 161 -14.10 8.62 -3.50
CA SER A 161 -12.69 8.51 -3.14
C SER A 161 -12.51 8.82 -1.66
N VAL A 162 -11.79 7.94 -0.96
CA VAL A 162 -11.54 8.03 0.49
C VAL A 162 -10.03 7.96 0.74
N PRO A 163 -9.33 9.11 0.66
CA PRO A 163 -7.90 9.15 0.94
C PRO A 163 -7.62 9.28 2.43
N PHE A 164 -6.54 8.61 2.89
CA PHE A 164 -5.99 8.77 4.23
C PHE A 164 -4.51 9.12 4.13
N SER A 165 -4.05 10.05 4.97
CA SER A 165 -2.64 10.39 5.16
C SER A 165 -2.22 9.93 6.55
N ILE A 166 -1.27 8.99 6.63
CA ILE A 166 -0.80 8.41 7.88
C ILE A 166 0.65 8.79 8.09
N HIS A 167 0.90 9.44 9.21
CA HIS A 167 2.23 9.90 9.61
C HIS A 167 2.73 9.05 10.78
N VAL A 168 3.73 8.22 10.51
CA VAL A 168 4.34 7.32 11.51
C VAL A 168 5.58 7.99 12.11
N LYS A 169 5.64 8.05 13.44
CA LYS A 169 6.72 8.64 14.23
C LYS A 169 7.54 7.57 14.93
#